data_b32870c4541e7b67e87e75b21fa91219
#
_entry.id   b32870c4541e7b67e87e75b21fa91219
#
_cell.length_a   1.000
_cell.length_b   1.000
_cell.length_c   1.000
_cell.angle_alpha   90.00
_cell.angle_beta   90.00
_cell.angle_gamma   90.00
#
_symmetry.space_group_name_H-M   'P 1'
#
loop_
_entity.id
_entity.type
_entity.pdbx_description
1 polymer ?
#
loop_
_entity_poly.entity_id
_entity_poly.type
_entity_poly.pdbx_seq_one_letter_code
_entity_poly.pdbx_strand_id
1 'polypeptide(L)'
;KENKMQLLIAGFICIFIAASLLYYLYYRKNKLYLTIVKQNQDAIRREQQLQNKIDEQFAEIGRQSALLQEYLTDSTKTSLPQPEKYASSSLTDEKKQDLFLRLETLLWEEKVFTDNLLTKEKVAEMLGTNRTYLSQIINEQTKQTFTQFVNGFRTKEAVRLLSDPDNQTPLKAISAELGFNSMTTFYSQFQAATGMTPA
;
A
#
# COMPACT_ATOMS: atom_id res chain seq x y z
N LYS A 1 -30.12 2.20 65.30
CA LYS A 1 -28.73 2.51 64.88
C LYS A 1 -28.13 1.37 64.04
N GLU A 2 -28.36 0.13 64.38
CA GLU A 2 -27.83 -1.05 63.65
C GLU A 2 -28.30 -1.10 62.18
N ASN A 3 -29.60 -0.87 61.91
CA ASN A 3 -30.10 -0.90 60.53
C ASN A 3 -29.48 0.12 59.60
N LYS A 4 -29.12 1.33 60.12
CA LYS A 4 -28.44 2.33 59.32
C LYS A 4 -26.99 1.92 58.97
N MET A 5 -26.32 1.26 59.92
CA MET A 5 -24.94 0.77 59.72
C MET A 5 -24.90 -0.36 58.71
N GLN A 6 -25.86 -1.31 58.76
CA GLN A 6 -26.00 -2.41 57.79
C GLN A 6 -26.27 -1.86 56.37
N LEU A 7 -27.10 -0.84 56.24
CA LEU A 7 -27.39 -0.19 54.95
C LEU A 7 -26.16 0.49 54.35
N LEU A 8 -25.34 1.14 55.17
CA LEU A 8 -24.08 1.74 54.73
C LEU A 8 -23.09 0.66 54.27
N ILE A 9 -22.94 -0.43 55.02
CA ILE A 9 -22.06 -1.53 54.65
C ILE A 9 -22.50 -2.17 53.31
N ALA A 10 -23.81 -2.41 53.14
CA ALA A 10 -24.36 -2.92 51.88
C ALA A 10 -24.07 -1.97 50.69
N GLY A 11 -24.19 -0.65 50.91
CA GLY A 11 -23.85 0.36 49.92
C GLY A 11 -22.38 0.29 49.51
N PHE A 12 -21.45 0.20 50.47
CA PHE A 12 -20.04 0.05 50.18
C PHE A 12 -19.72 -1.22 49.39
N ILE A 13 -20.36 -2.36 49.74
CA ILE A 13 -20.20 -3.62 49.03
C ILE A 13 -20.67 -3.48 47.58
N CYS A 14 -21.83 -2.86 47.34
CA CYS A 14 -22.34 -2.63 45.99
C CYS A 14 -21.38 -1.74 45.15
N ILE A 15 -20.86 -0.68 45.74
CA ILE A 15 -19.90 0.19 45.08
C ILE A 15 -18.58 -0.56 44.71
N PHE A 16 -18.10 -1.39 45.64
CA PHE A 16 -16.91 -2.19 45.42
C PHE A 16 -17.09 -3.23 44.30
N ILE A 17 -18.26 -3.89 44.26
CA ILE A 17 -18.59 -4.84 43.19
C ILE A 17 -18.70 -4.13 41.85
N ALA A 18 -19.35 -2.94 41.79
CA ALA A 18 -19.47 -2.16 40.59
C ALA A 18 -18.09 -1.67 40.08
N ALA A 19 -17.23 -1.20 40.98
CA ALA A 19 -15.85 -0.78 40.63
C ALA A 19 -15.01 -1.95 40.12
N SER A 20 -15.11 -3.10 40.74
CA SER A 20 -14.44 -4.36 40.32
C SER A 20 -14.90 -4.80 38.94
N LEU A 21 -16.21 -4.74 38.67
CA LEU A 21 -16.79 -5.05 37.36
C LEU A 21 -16.29 -4.08 36.26
N LEU A 22 -16.30 -2.78 36.54
CA LEU A 22 -15.80 -1.77 35.61
C LEU A 22 -14.30 -1.97 35.33
N TYR A 23 -13.52 -2.25 36.36
CA TYR A 23 -12.08 -2.57 36.20
C TYR A 23 -11.87 -3.82 35.35
N TYR A 24 -12.64 -4.88 35.55
CA TYR A 24 -12.61 -6.12 34.78
C TYR A 24 -12.95 -5.87 33.29
N LEU A 25 -14.01 -5.10 33.03
CA LEU A 25 -14.41 -4.74 31.66
C LEU A 25 -13.35 -3.87 30.96
N TYR A 26 -12.78 -2.92 31.70
CA TYR A 26 -11.68 -2.08 31.18
C TYR A 26 -10.44 -2.94 30.85
N TYR A 27 -10.05 -3.84 31.74
CA TYR A 27 -8.92 -4.75 31.54
C TYR A 27 -9.14 -5.67 30.34
N ARG A 28 -10.33 -6.24 30.23
CA ARG A 28 -10.72 -7.09 29.09
C ARG A 28 -10.68 -6.34 27.77
N LYS A 29 -11.20 -5.12 27.73
CA LYS A 29 -11.16 -4.23 26.55
C LYS A 29 -9.73 -3.93 26.15
N ASN A 30 -8.89 -3.57 27.11
CA ASN A 30 -7.49 -3.25 26.85
C ASN A 30 -6.69 -4.46 26.32
N LYS A 31 -6.91 -5.64 26.87
CA LYS A 31 -6.30 -6.88 26.39
C LYS A 31 -6.71 -7.20 24.95
N LEU A 32 -8.00 -7.04 24.63
CA LEU A 32 -8.51 -7.25 23.29
C LEU A 32 -7.89 -6.25 22.30
N TYR A 33 -7.79 -4.98 22.69
CA TYR A 33 -7.14 -3.93 21.89
C TYR A 33 -5.69 -4.27 21.57
N LEU A 34 -4.90 -4.66 22.57
CA LEU A 34 -3.50 -5.07 22.38
C LEU A 34 -3.37 -6.28 21.46
N THR A 35 -4.30 -7.23 21.54
CA THR A 35 -4.31 -8.41 20.66
C THR A 35 -4.55 -8.01 19.20
N ILE A 36 -5.50 -7.11 18.96
CA ILE A 36 -5.82 -6.59 17.62
C ILE A 36 -4.62 -5.81 17.05
N VAL A 37 -4.00 -4.94 17.86
CA VAL A 37 -2.81 -4.19 17.46
C VAL A 37 -1.67 -5.13 17.08
N LYS A 38 -1.42 -6.18 17.89
CA LYS A 38 -0.39 -7.18 17.59
C LYS A 38 -0.69 -7.95 16.30
N GLN A 39 -1.92 -8.41 16.10
CA GLN A 39 -2.33 -9.09 14.87
C GLN A 39 -2.14 -8.21 13.63
N ASN A 40 -2.48 -6.91 13.72
CA ASN A 40 -2.27 -5.97 12.63
C ASN A 40 -0.79 -5.74 12.34
N GLN A 41 0.05 -5.61 13.38
CA GLN A 41 1.50 -5.50 13.20
C GLN A 41 2.10 -6.75 12.55
N ASP A 42 1.66 -7.93 12.96
CA ASP A 42 2.13 -9.19 12.37
C ASP A 42 1.66 -9.34 10.91
N ALA A 43 0.46 -8.86 10.57
CA ALA A 43 -0.02 -8.81 9.18
C ALA A 43 0.84 -7.88 8.31
N ILE A 44 1.12 -6.67 8.79
CA ILE A 44 1.99 -5.71 8.08
C ILE A 44 3.40 -6.28 7.87
N ARG A 45 3.97 -6.92 8.90
CA ARG A 45 5.29 -7.57 8.78
C ARG A 45 5.30 -8.68 7.72
N ARG A 46 4.25 -9.50 7.67
CA ARG A 46 4.12 -10.55 6.63
C ARG A 46 4.02 -9.96 5.24
N GLU A 47 3.23 -8.90 5.08
CA GLU A 47 3.09 -8.19 3.80
C GLU A 47 4.44 -7.62 3.34
N GLN A 48 5.18 -6.97 4.24
CA GLN A 48 6.53 -6.46 3.96
C GLN A 48 7.51 -7.57 3.60
N GLN A 49 7.46 -8.71 4.32
CA GLN A 49 8.32 -9.86 3.99
C GLN A 49 7.99 -10.47 2.64
N LEU A 50 6.72 -10.56 2.28
CA LEU A 50 6.29 -11.02 0.96
C LEU A 50 6.76 -10.06 -0.13
N GLN A 51 6.62 -8.75 0.09
CA GLN A 51 7.08 -7.74 -0.84
C GLN A 51 8.59 -7.82 -1.07
N ASN A 52 9.38 -7.92 0.00
CA ASN A 52 10.83 -8.06 -0.10
C ASN A 52 11.23 -9.33 -0.87
N LYS A 53 10.54 -10.46 -0.66
CA LYS A 53 10.79 -11.69 -1.42
C LYS A 53 10.46 -11.54 -2.91
N ILE A 54 9.38 -10.83 -3.21
CA ILE A 54 8.99 -10.52 -4.59
C ILE A 54 10.07 -9.66 -5.25
N ASP A 55 10.53 -8.62 -4.57
CA ASP A 55 11.57 -7.71 -5.08
C ASP A 55 12.91 -8.46 -5.28
N GLU A 56 13.27 -9.37 -4.38
CA GLU A 56 14.45 -10.23 -4.51
C GLU A 56 14.35 -11.18 -5.72
N GLN A 57 13.19 -11.81 -5.92
CA GLN A 57 12.95 -12.66 -7.08
C GLN A 57 13.00 -11.87 -8.39
N PHE A 58 12.45 -10.66 -8.42
CA PHE A 58 12.56 -9.80 -9.60
C PHE A 58 14.00 -9.39 -9.89
N ALA A 59 14.79 -9.07 -8.87
CA ALA A 59 16.20 -8.75 -9.02
C ALA A 59 16.99 -9.95 -9.56
N GLU A 60 16.66 -11.17 -9.13
CA GLU A 60 17.28 -12.40 -9.62
C GLU A 60 16.91 -12.71 -11.08
N ILE A 61 15.64 -12.59 -11.43
CA ILE A 61 15.17 -12.72 -12.83
C ILE A 61 15.86 -11.67 -13.72
N GLY A 62 16.01 -10.44 -13.24
CA GLY A 62 16.74 -9.38 -13.94
C GLY A 62 18.21 -9.74 -14.18
N ARG A 63 18.90 -10.32 -13.20
CA ARG A 63 20.28 -10.80 -13.33
C ARG A 63 20.40 -11.95 -14.33
N GLN A 64 19.50 -12.92 -14.24
CA GLN A 64 19.49 -14.06 -15.16
C GLN A 64 19.21 -13.63 -16.61
N SER A 65 18.28 -12.70 -16.80
CA SER A 65 18.00 -12.16 -18.15
C SER A 65 19.18 -11.38 -18.73
N ALA A 66 19.91 -10.63 -17.92
CA ALA A 66 21.12 -9.91 -18.34
C ALA A 66 22.23 -10.89 -18.73
N LEU A 67 22.46 -11.95 -17.96
CA LEU A 67 23.43 -13.00 -18.28
C LEU A 67 23.07 -13.75 -19.56
N LEU A 68 21.77 -14.05 -19.77
CA LEU A 68 21.31 -14.68 -21.00
C LEU A 68 21.56 -13.79 -22.23
N GLN A 69 21.36 -12.50 -22.07
CA GLN A 69 21.57 -11.50 -23.12
C GLN A 69 23.06 -11.35 -23.46
N GLU A 70 23.95 -11.40 -22.46
CA GLU A 70 25.40 -11.42 -22.64
C GLU A 70 25.85 -12.70 -23.38
N TYR A 71 25.30 -13.86 -23.01
CA TYR A 71 25.60 -15.14 -23.65
C TYR A 71 25.15 -15.19 -25.13
N LEU A 72 24.00 -14.58 -25.44
CA LEU A 72 23.47 -14.48 -26.79
C LEU A 72 24.31 -13.50 -27.66
N THR A 73 24.82 -12.41 -27.07
CA THR A 73 25.69 -11.47 -27.79
C THR A 73 27.07 -12.02 -28.06
N ASP A 74 27.61 -12.87 -27.21
CA ASP A 74 28.90 -13.50 -27.42
C ASP A 74 28.83 -14.67 -28.45
N SER A 75 27.69 -15.35 -28.51
CA SER A 75 27.44 -16.43 -29.48
C SER A 75 27.18 -15.95 -30.92
N THR A 76 26.87 -14.67 -31.12
CA THR A 76 26.53 -14.05 -32.42
C THR A 76 27.74 -13.49 -33.16
N LYS A 77 28.96 -13.67 -32.68
CA LYS A 77 30.20 -13.32 -33.44
C LYS A 77 30.54 -14.25 -34.57
N THR A 78 29.76 -15.29 -34.82
CA THR A 78 29.99 -16.23 -35.94
C THR A 78 28.73 -16.38 -36.79
N SER A 79 28.68 -15.55 -37.83
CA SER A 79 27.93 -15.62 -39.11
C SER A 79 26.61 -16.39 -39.19
N LEU A 80 25.52 -15.66 -39.53
CA LEU A 80 24.60 -15.84 -40.65
C LEU A 80 23.36 -14.91 -40.52
N PRO A 81 22.66 -14.51 -41.59
CA PRO A 81 21.80 -13.35 -41.61
C PRO A 81 20.52 -13.54 -40.82
N GLN A 82 20.18 -12.57 -40.00
CA GLN A 82 19.04 -12.53 -39.12
C GLN A 82 17.72 -12.30 -39.86
N PRO A 83 16.62 -12.91 -39.40
CA PRO A 83 15.31 -12.27 -39.52
C PRO A 83 15.21 -11.24 -38.37
N GLU A 84 15.18 -9.99 -38.74
CA GLU A 84 14.85 -8.86 -37.86
C GLU A 84 13.49 -9.07 -37.22
N LYS A 85 13.42 -9.56 -35.97
CA LYS A 85 12.17 -9.46 -35.20
C LYS A 85 12.26 -9.55 -33.69
N TYR A 86 13.39 -9.34 -33.05
CA TYR A 86 13.47 -9.01 -31.62
C TYR A 86 14.73 -8.20 -31.34
N ALA A 87 14.90 -7.08 -32.04
CA ALA A 87 15.73 -6.00 -31.52
C ALA A 87 15.09 -5.54 -30.22
N SER A 88 15.79 -5.74 -29.10
CA SER A 88 15.47 -5.08 -27.84
C SER A 88 15.33 -3.59 -28.15
N SER A 89 14.09 -3.12 -28.29
CA SER A 89 13.83 -1.68 -28.37
C SER A 89 14.13 -1.14 -26.97
N SER A 90 15.39 -0.76 -26.73
CA SER A 90 15.67 0.24 -25.73
C SER A 90 14.80 1.42 -26.13
N LEU A 91 13.67 1.60 -25.41
CA LEU A 91 12.88 2.79 -25.56
C LEU A 91 13.85 3.96 -25.41
N THR A 92 13.93 4.84 -26.42
CA THR A 92 14.69 6.06 -26.29
C THR A 92 14.22 6.80 -25.05
N ASP A 93 15.09 7.54 -24.37
CA ASP A 93 14.73 8.24 -23.13
C ASP A 93 13.49 9.15 -23.33
N GLU A 94 13.31 9.69 -24.53
CA GLU A 94 12.11 10.44 -24.92
C GLU A 94 10.82 9.60 -24.84
N LYS A 95 10.84 8.36 -25.32
CA LYS A 95 9.67 7.46 -25.24
C LYS A 95 9.37 7.02 -23.81
N LYS A 96 10.39 6.87 -22.97
CA LYS A 96 10.21 6.58 -21.55
C LYS A 96 9.56 7.75 -20.83
N GLN A 97 10.00 8.98 -21.11
CA GLN A 97 9.42 10.19 -20.57
C GLN A 97 7.96 10.39 -21.02
N ASP A 98 7.67 10.20 -22.31
CA ASP A 98 6.30 10.27 -22.83
C ASP A 98 5.38 9.25 -22.13
N LEU A 99 5.84 8.02 -22.01
CA LEU A 99 5.04 6.97 -21.33
C LEU A 99 4.84 7.27 -19.86
N PHE A 100 5.84 7.83 -19.16
CA PHE A 100 5.70 8.22 -17.76
C PHE A 100 4.72 9.41 -17.60
N LEU A 101 4.78 10.40 -18.48
CA LEU A 101 3.85 11.53 -18.48
C LEU A 101 2.39 11.05 -18.73
N ARG A 102 2.20 10.14 -19.68
CA ARG A 102 0.89 9.52 -19.94
C ARG A 102 0.39 8.73 -18.73
N LEU A 103 1.26 8.03 -18.01
CA LEU A 103 0.92 7.34 -16.78
C LEU A 103 0.47 8.32 -15.68
N GLU A 104 1.18 9.43 -15.50
CA GLU A 104 0.79 10.45 -14.53
C GLU A 104 -0.56 11.10 -14.89
N THR A 105 -0.77 11.40 -16.17
CA THR A 105 -2.04 11.93 -16.66
C THR A 105 -3.19 10.96 -16.42
N LEU A 106 -3.02 9.68 -16.73
CA LEU A 106 -4.01 8.63 -16.48
C LEU A 106 -4.37 8.54 -14.99
N LEU A 107 -3.36 8.60 -14.12
CA LEU A 107 -3.59 8.55 -12.69
C LEU A 107 -4.28 9.82 -12.16
N TRP A 108 -3.86 11.02 -12.58
CA TRP A 108 -4.42 12.28 -12.08
C TRP A 108 -5.79 12.62 -12.66
N GLU A 109 -5.92 12.59 -13.98
CA GLU A 109 -7.12 13.08 -14.68
C GLU A 109 -8.23 12.05 -14.68
N GLU A 110 -7.90 10.79 -14.98
CA GLU A 110 -8.89 9.71 -15.00
C GLU A 110 -9.10 9.06 -13.64
N LYS A 111 -8.27 9.43 -12.64
CA LYS A 111 -8.32 8.93 -11.26
C LYS A 111 -8.38 7.40 -11.16
N VAL A 112 -7.74 6.69 -12.08
CA VAL A 112 -7.76 5.22 -12.11
C VAL A 112 -7.21 4.59 -10.83
N PHE A 113 -6.45 5.34 -10.03
CA PHE A 113 -5.97 4.91 -8.71
C PHE A 113 -7.10 4.62 -7.71
N THR A 114 -8.33 5.12 -7.94
CA THR A 114 -9.49 4.86 -7.09
C THR A 114 -10.05 3.45 -7.25
N ASP A 115 -9.71 2.77 -8.35
CA ASP A 115 -10.04 1.37 -8.54
C ASP A 115 -9.23 0.50 -7.57
N ASN A 116 -9.90 -0.16 -6.63
CA ASN A 116 -9.27 -1.06 -5.66
C ASN A 116 -8.74 -2.36 -6.29
N LEU A 117 -9.18 -2.68 -7.52
CA LEU A 117 -8.72 -3.81 -8.33
C LEU A 117 -7.71 -3.39 -9.39
N LEU A 118 -7.16 -2.19 -9.28
CA LEU A 118 -6.15 -1.70 -10.22
C LEU A 118 -4.89 -2.57 -10.14
N THR A 119 -4.56 -3.19 -11.26
CA THR A 119 -3.34 -3.98 -11.40
C THR A 119 -2.37 -3.32 -12.37
N LYS A 120 -1.10 -3.68 -12.23
CA LYS A 120 -0.05 -3.23 -13.14
C LYS A 120 -0.32 -3.64 -14.60
N GLU A 121 -0.89 -4.84 -14.78
CA GLU A 121 -1.27 -5.37 -16.09
C GLU A 121 -2.32 -4.48 -16.75
N LYS A 122 -3.36 -4.11 -16.00
CA LYS A 122 -4.45 -3.24 -16.48
C LYS A 122 -3.95 -1.85 -16.88
N VAL A 123 -3.07 -1.26 -16.07
CA VAL A 123 -2.47 0.04 -16.40
C VAL A 123 -1.54 -0.06 -17.61
N ALA A 124 -0.75 -1.14 -17.72
CA ALA A 124 0.10 -1.36 -18.89
C ALA A 124 -0.72 -1.51 -20.17
N GLU A 125 -1.86 -2.20 -20.12
CA GLU A 125 -2.80 -2.33 -21.23
C GLU A 125 -3.38 -0.98 -21.64
N MET A 126 -3.85 -0.16 -20.68
CA MET A 126 -4.38 1.19 -20.94
C MET A 126 -3.35 2.10 -21.62
N LEU A 127 -2.07 1.93 -21.29
CA LEU A 127 -0.97 2.71 -21.87
C LEU A 127 -0.40 2.12 -23.17
N GLY A 128 -0.89 0.95 -23.61
CA GLY A 128 -0.37 0.25 -24.78
C GLY A 128 1.07 -0.25 -24.61
N THR A 129 1.43 -0.66 -23.41
CA THR A 129 2.76 -1.16 -23.04
C THR A 129 2.65 -2.52 -22.31
N ASN A 130 3.76 -3.04 -21.83
CA ASN A 130 3.77 -4.24 -21.02
C ASN A 130 4.16 -3.95 -19.56
N ARG A 131 3.80 -4.88 -18.65
CA ARG A 131 4.03 -4.74 -17.21
C ARG A 131 5.50 -4.55 -16.82
N THR A 132 6.42 -5.11 -17.61
CA THR A 132 7.86 -5.02 -17.34
C THR A 132 8.37 -3.63 -17.62
N TYR A 133 8.03 -3.06 -18.77
CA TYR A 133 8.36 -1.68 -19.11
C TYR A 133 7.73 -0.68 -18.14
N LEU A 134 6.45 -0.86 -17.80
CA LEU A 134 5.79 0.00 -16.84
C LEU A 134 6.50 0.01 -15.48
N SER A 135 6.90 -1.18 -14.96
CA SER A 135 7.65 -1.28 -13.71
C SER A 135 9.02 -0.62 -13.80
N GLN A 136 9.72 -0.84 -14.91
CA GLN A 136 11.03 -0.25 -15.13
C GLN A 136 10.96 1.29 -15.14
N ILE A 137 10.02 1.87 -15.88
CA ILE A 137 9.86 3.33 -16.00
C ILE A 137 9.52 3.94 -14.63
N ILE A 138 8.56 3.37 -13.90
CA ILE A 138 8.21 3.83 -12.55
C ILE A 138 9.44 3.81 -11.64
N ASN A 139 10.18 2.69 -11.63
CA ASN A 139 11.36 2.56 -10.79
C ASN A 139 12.49 3.51 -11.21
N GLU A 140 12.76 3.68 -12.51
CA GLU A 140 13.77 4.61 -13.01
C GLU A 140 13.46 6.05 -12.62
N GLN A 141 12.19 6.49 -12.75
CA GLN A 141 11.78 7.87 -12.52
C GLN A 141 11.55 8.20 -11.04
N THR A 142 11.04 7.24 -10.25
CA THR A 142 10.57 7.52 -8.90
C THR A 142 11.27 6.72 -7.79
N LYS A 143 12.05 5.69 -8.16
CA LYS A 143 12.63 4.71 -7.23
C LYS A 143 11.57 3.96 -6.42
N GLN A 144 10.36 3.88 -6.93
CA GLN A 144 9.23 3.23 -6.26
C GLN A 144 8.76 2.00 -7.04
N THR A 145 8.11 1.09 -6.34
CA THR A 145 7.31 0.03 -6.96
C THR A 145 5.99 0.59 -7.48
N PHE A 146 5.33 -0.11 -8.38
CA PHE A 146 4.00 0.26 -8.89
C PHE A 146 2.99 0.52 -7.76
N THR A 147 2.94 -0.36 -6.75
CA THR A 147 2.02 -0.24 -5.61
C THR A 147 2.32 1.00 -4.76
N GLN A 148 3.59 1.28 -4.49
CA GLN A 148 4.00 2.48 -3.77
C GLN A 148 3.64 3.75 -4.54
N PHE A 149 3.87 3.75 -5.85
CA PHE A 149 3.57 4.86 -6.74
C PHE A 149 2.06 5.16 -6.76
N VAL A 150 1.20 4.16 -6.98
CA VAL A 150 -0.26 4.32 -6.94
C VAL A 150 -0.75 4.75 -5.57
N ASN A 151 -0.24 4.15 -4.49
CA ASN A 151 -0.60 4.55 -3.13
C ASN A 151 -0.18 5.99 -2.82
N GLY A 152 0.88 6.50 -3.45
CA GLY A 152 1.25 7.91 -3.36
C GLY A 152 0.14 8.85 -3.87
N PHE A 153 -0.49 8.53 -5.01
CA PHE A 153 -1.63 9.29 -5.53
C PHE A 153 -2.85 9.20 -4.62
N ARG A 154 -3.19 7.99 -4.14
CA ARG A 154 -4.27 7.77 -3.17
C ARG A 154 -4.09 8.60 -1.91
N THR A 155 -2.86 8.62 -1.39
CA THR A 155 -2.54 9.39 -0.17
C THR A 155 -2.59 10.88 -0.40
N LYS A 156 -2.10 11.39 -1.54
CA LYS A 156 -2.21 12.82 -1.89
C LYS A 156 -3.66 13.27 -1.94
N GLU A 157 -4.53 12.46 -2.56
CA GLU A 157 -5.95 12.77 -2.62
C GLU A 157 -6.63 12.64 -1.24
N ALA A 158 -6.22 11.69 -0.41
CA ALA A 158 -6.68 11.60 0.98
C ALA A 158 -6.33 12.86 1.78
N VAL A 159 -5.10 13.34 1.66
CA VAL A 159 -4.67 14.60 2.31
C VAL A 159 -5.53 15.77 1.85
N ARG A 160 -5.80 15.87 0.54
CA ARG A 160 -6.68 16.93 -0.02
C ARG A 160 -8.07 16.87 0.57
N LEU A 161 -8.69 15.68 0.62
CA LEU A 161 -10.05 15.52 1.17
C LEU A 161 -10.12 15.80 2.67
N LEU A 162 -9.12 15.37 3.43
CA LEU A 162 -9.06 15.56 4.88
C LEU A 162 -8.64 16.98 5.28
N SER A 163 -8.06 17.75 4.37
CA SER A 163 -7.73 19.16 4.59
C SER A 163 -8.89 20.10 4.30
N ASP A 164 -9.98 19.60 3.72
CA ASP A 164 -11.19 20.35 3.44
C ASP A 164 -12.06 20.38 4.71
N PRO A 165 -12.26 21.55 5.36
CA PRO A 165 -13.04 21.67 6.59
C PRO A 165 -14.53 21.35 6.39
N ASP A 166 -15.03 21.43 5.16
CA ASP A 166 -16.42 21.12 4.84
C ASP A 166 -16.65 19.63 4.56
N ASN A 167 -15.58 18.86 4.44
CA ASN A 167 -15.67 17.44 4.20
C ASN A 167 -15.98 16.66 5.48
N GLN A 168 -17.20 16.15 5.58
CA GLN A 168 -17.67 15.32 6.69
C GLN A 168 -17.64 13.81 6.39
N THR A 169 -16.99 13.40 5.30
CA THR A 169 -16.93 12.00 4.89
C THR A 169 -16.13 11.18 5.90
N PRO A 170 -16.68 10.08 6.45
CA PRO A 170 -15.96 9.23 7.39
C PRO A 170 -14.67 8.66 6.78
N LEU A 171 -13.61 8.55 7.58
CA LEU A 171 -12.30 8.01 7.13
C LEU A 171 -12.42 6.66 6.40
N LYS A 172 -13.33 5.80 6.87
CA LYS A 172 -13.56 4.49 6.22
C LYS A 172 -14.12 4.64 4.80
N ALA A 173 -15.00 5.60 4.58
CA ALA A 173 -15.56 5.88 3.25
C ALA A 173 -14.48 6.48 2.35
N ILE A 174 -13.71 7.47 2.82
CA ILE A 174 -12.57 8.05 2.10
C ILE A 174 -11.58 6.95 1.68
N SER A 175 -11.19 6.09 2.60
CA SER A 175 -10.27 4.98 2.30
C SER A 175 -10.80 4.06 1.20
N ALA A 176 -12.09 3.70 1.24
CA ALA A 176 -12.72 2.85 0.24
C ALA A 176 -12.84 3.54 -1.12
N GLU A 177 -13.26 4.80 -1.15
CA GLU A 177 -13.40 5.61 -2.37
C GLU A 177 -12.05 5.84 -3.07
N LEU A 178 -10.96 5.92 -2.31
CA LEU A 178 -9.62 6.06 -2.85
C LEU A 178 -8.99 4.72 -3.28
N GLY A 179 -9.71 3.61 -3.16
CA GLY A 179 -9.28 2.30 -3.63
C GLY A 179 -8.31 1.58 -2.69
N PHE A 180 -8.22 1.95 -1.42
CA PHE A 180 -7.46 1.17 -0.45
C PHE A 180 -8.21 -0.11 -0.07
N ASN A 181 -7.55 -1.25 -0.16
CA ASN A 181 -8.13 -2.55 0.18
C ASN A 181 -8.29 -2.78 1.69
N SER A 182 -7.61 -2.00 2.52
CA SER A 182 -7.73 -2.07 3.98
C SER A 182 -7.46 -0.74 4.66
N MET A 183 -8.11 -0.52 5.78
CA MET A 183 -7.85 0.63 6.64
C MET A 183 -6.40 0.63 7.17
N THR A 184 -5.83 -0.54 7.41
CA THR A 184 -4.45 -0.66 7.88
C THR A 184 -3.47 -0.11 6.85
N THR A 185 -3.63 -0.48 5.57
CA THR A 185 -2.81 0.05 4.48
C THR A 185 -3.00 1.56 4.34
N PHE A 186 -4.24 2.05 4.42
CA PHE A 186 -4.53 3.47 4.38
C PHE A 186 -3.79 4.24 5.49
N TYR A 187 -3.93 3.80 6.76
CA TYR A 187 -3.25 4.44 7.89
C TYR A 187 -1.72 4.45 7.73
N SER A 188 -1.14 3.32 7.35
CA SER A 188 0.32 3.21 7.20
C SER A 188 0.86 4.10 6.09
N GLN A 189 0.19 4.14 4.94
CA GLN A 189 0.59 4.99 3.80
C GLN A 189 0.41 6.47 4.12
N PHE A 190 -0.70 6.84 4.76
CA PHE A 190 -0.95 8.21 5.17
C PHE A 190 0.09 8.69 6.19
N GLN A 191 0.38 7.89 7.20
CA GLN A 191 1.39 8.21 8.20
C GLN A 191 2.81 8.29 7.60
N ALA A 192 3.16 7.40 6.68
CA ALA A 192 4.44 7.44 5.99
C ALA A 192 4.62 8.72 5.16
N ALA A 193 3.54 9.22 4.54
CA ALA A 193 3.58 10.39 3.69
C ALA A 193 3.50 11.72 4.46
N THR A 194 2.76 11.75 5.58
CA THR A 194 2.45 13.00 6.32
C THR A 194 3.14 13.11 7.67
N GLY A 195 3.67 12.01 8.19
CA GLY A 195 4.18 11.91 9.57
C GLY A 195 3.09 11.83 10.64
N MET A 196 1.81 11.90 10.26
CA MET A 196 0.66 11.93 11.17
C MET A 196 -0.34 10.84 10.82
N THR A 197 -1.15 10.45 11.79
CA THR A 197 -2.31 9.59 11.54
C THR A 197 -3.48 10.42 11.02
N PRO A 198 -4.29 9.91 10.07
CA PRO A 198 -5.50 10.59 9.65
C PRO A 198 -6.48 10.67 10.83
N ALA A 199 -7.02 11.84 11.09
CA ALA A 199 -7.95 12.13 12.20
C ALA A 199 -9.39 12.22 11.70
#